data_dd0e64a15e9e0ea48cfc722e66c8c777
#
_entry.id   dd0e64a15e9e0ea48cfc722e66c8c777
#
_cell.length_a   1.000
_cell.length_b   1.000
_cell.length_c   1.000
_cell.angle_alpha   90.00
_cell.angle_beta   90.00
_cell.angle_gamma   90.00
#
_symmetry.space_group_name_H-M   'P 1'
#
loop_
_entity.id
_entity.type
_entity.pdbx_description
1 polymer ?
#
loop_
_entity_poly.entity_id
_entity_poly.type
_entity_poly.pdbx_seq_one_letter_code
_entity_poly.pdbx_strand_id
1 'polypeptide(L)'
;MNSPLHKTILTAVAALFMYNGGVQAQTISEIAKRDPLIITGSVGTRNTYFHSSAGSSYASPMSNMFYLNLNVSLYGFSMPFSFYYSNNNLDFNYPHINFKINPRYKNWRGYIGRTTLNYSPYIMNMSFNGVGLEYRGKTFHSSVFYGTFRNAINDNPDDPSPRNPQYQRVGWGFNVGYNNARGAIDLYLLRAYDRLNTVDEVWRDRITPQENLSFALKGSYAFKRYFSFSANVAMSAFSTDRRADKVTTSETKRFDKIFDTRYTSLARFAGDVSVNFNSPTFNTSVFYRMVQPDYLTLGTNYLANNYHSLGLTMGTYLFKKVALSATFSGQEDNLTNRQLYTTRGYVYSANASTRFGEHFNLSAAYSGYLTTQADGTERVNDSTQVKRIMHSVSVTPTFTTENDLLAHTASVSTSWSRNKDLNRFATGVGDYTSLAIGATYDLGVKPWETDFIASISHQNTRGSGTRYTSDVASITTSRSFLKEKNLNLSATVSMCYNEVERLSKSLSVGFDMAASYSLKKVHLFSFTAGMYKYGDVNPSKTHDDLNATDITLSFNYNYTFTLLEIKKNAERAEKRAKN
;
A
#
# COMPACT_ATOMS: atom_id res chain seq x y z
N MET A 1 -10.34 27.95 -27.45
CA MET A 1 -9.23 27.14 -26.93
C MET A 1 -8.28 26.80 -28.09
N ASN A 2 -7.52 27.77 -28.56
CA ASN A 2 -6.53 27.56 -29.62
C ASN A 2 -5.28 28.40 -29.28
N SER A 3 -4.50 27.93 -28.28
CA SER A 3 -3.20 28.55 -28.00
C SER A 3 -2.14 27.84 -28.88
N PRO A 4 -1.27 28.59 -29.58
CA PRO A 4 -0.21 28.01 -30.40
C PRO A 4 0.74 27.09 -29.60
N LEU A 5 0.85 27.28 -28.28
CA LEU A 5 1.68 26.46 -27.40
C LEU A 5 1.14 25.02 -27.25
N HIS A 6 -0.19 24.84 -27.22
CA HIS A 6 -0.80 23.49 -27.19
C HIS A 6 -0.50 22.72 -28.49
N LYS A 7 -0.53 23.42 -29.63
CA LYS A 7 -0.16 22.82 -30.91
C LYS A 7 1.34 22.47 -30.94
N THR A 8 2.21 23.35 -30.44
CA THR A 8 3.66 23.10 -30.43
C THR A 8 4.05 21.97 -29.50
N ILE A 9 3.45 21.88 -28.30
CA ILE A 9 3.69 20.76 -27.36
C ILE A 9 3.13 19.46 -27.94
N LEU A 10 1.92 19.47 -28.51
CA LEU A 10 1.35 18.30 -29.16
C LEU A 10 2.18 17.86 -30.36
N THR A 11 2.69 18.82 -31.15
CA THR A 11 3.53 18.55 -32.32
C THR A 11 4.91 18.05 -31.90
N ALA A 12 5.52 18.60 -30.83
CA ALA A 12 6.80 18.12 -30.30
C ALA A 12 6.66 16.74 -29.67
N VAL A 13 5.58 16.47 -28.96
CA VAL A 13 5.27 15.13 -28.43
C VAL A 13 4.99 14.16 -29.60
N ALA A 14 4.21 14.56 -30.59
CA ALA A 14 3.96 13.74 -31.78
C ALA A 14 5.24 13.50 -32.60
N ALA A 15 6.12 14.50 -32.74
CA ALA A 15 7.42 14.37 -33.41
C ALA A 15 8.39 13.46 -32.65
N LEU A 16 8.41 13.52 -31.31
CA LEU A 16 9.15 12.57 -30.47
C LEU A 16 8.61 11.14 -30.62
N PHE A 17 7.29 10.98 -30.77
CA PHE A 17 6.67 9.69 -31.05
C PHE A 17 6.98 9.19 -32.45
N MET A 18 7.07 10.07 -33.44
CA MET A 18 7.39 9.69 -34.82
C MET A 18 8.90 9.40 -35.04
N TYR A 19 9.79 10.11 -34.35
CA TYR A 19 11.24 9.96 -34.54
C TYR A 19 11.82 8.67 -33.98
N ASN A 20 11.23 8.08 -32.93
CA ASN A 20 11.61 6.77 -32.41
C ASN A 20 10.75 5.61 -32.91
N GLY A 21 9.75 5.89 -33.68
CA GLY A 21 8.89 4.93 -34.35
C GLY A 21 9.45 4.59 -35.73
N GLY A 22 10.58 3.93 -35.79
CA GLY A 22 10.74 2.95 -36.85
C GLY A 22 9.57 1.98 -36.67
N VAL A 23 8.41 2.29 -37.28
CA VAL A 23 7.28 1.39 -37.41
C VAL A 23 7.83 0.19 -38.17
N GLN A 24 8.38 -0.79 -37.43
CA GLN A 24 8.51 -2.12 -37.98
C GLN A 24 7.06 -2.52 -38.29
N ALA A 25 6.66 -2.33 -39.52
CA ALA A 25 5.44 -2.88 -40.05
C ALA A 25 5.45 -4.36 -39.66
N GLN A 26 4.48 -4.80 -38.88
CA GLN A 26 4.34 -6.21 -38.61
C GLN A 26 4.23 -6.87 -39.98
N THR A 27 5.18 -7.74 -40.27
CA THR A 27 5.02 -8.60 -41.45
C THR A 27 3.73 -9.39 -41.19
N ILE A 28 2.89 -9.52 -42.22
CA ILE A 28 1.63 -10.29 -42.18
C ILE A 28 1.88 -11.69 -41.57
N SER A 29 3.10 -12.24 -41.72
CA SER A 29 3.56 -13.48 -41.13
C SER A 29 3.61 -13.47 -39.59
N GLU A 30 3.92 -12.35 -38.92
CA GLU A 30 3.94 -12.28 -37.45
C GLU A 30 2.53 -12.15 -36.86
N ILE A 31 1.64 -11.41 -37.51
CA ILE A 31 0.23 -11.35 -37.15
C ILE A 31 -0.40 -12.74 -37.34
N ALA A 32 -0.05 -13.39 -38.44
CA ALA A 32 -0.53 -14.72 -38.77
C ALA A 32 -0.08 -15.83 -37.82
N LYS A 33 0.92 -15.62 -36.97
CA LYS A 33 1.39 -16.59 -35.96
C LYS A 33 0.62 -16.52 -34.63
N ARG A 34 -0.20 -15.49 -34.42
CA ARG A 34 -0.94 -15.29 -33.15
C ARG A 34 -2.38 -15.78 -33.29
N ASP A 35 -2.96 -16.22 -32.17
CA ASP A 35 -4.34 -16.64 -32.14
C ASP A 35 -5.28 -15.49 -32.52
N PRO A 36 -6.25 -15.72 -33.41
CA PRO A 36 -7.10 -14.68 -33.96
C PRO A 36 -7.94 -13.98 -32.92
N LEU A 37 -8.57 -14.74 -32.01
CA LEU A 37 -9.44 -14.16 -30.98
C LEU A 37 -9.52 -15.10 -29.78
N ILE A 38 -9.22 -14.55 -28.59
CA ILE A 38 -9.42 -15.23 -27.31
C ILE A 38 -10.18 -14.28 -26.40
N ILE A 39 -11.30 -14.74 -25.84
CA ILE A 39 -12.07 -14.01 -24.84
C ILE A 39 -12.11 -14.86 -23.58
N THR A 40 -11.42 -14.41 -22.53
CA THR A 40 -11.42 -15.03 -21.22
C THR A 40 -11.97 -14.08 -20.18
N GLY A 41 -12.43 -14.61 -19.07
CA GLY A 41 -12.89 -13.74 -18.00
C GLY A 41 -13.17 -14.48 -16.70
N SER A 42 -13.53 -13.68 -15.71
CA SER A 42 -14.07 -14.16 -14.45
C SER A 42 -15.21 -13.26 -14.00
N VAL A 43 -16.21 -13.87 -13.41
CA VAL A 43 -17.32 -13.18 -12.75
C VAL A 43 -17.46 -13.75 -11.35
N GLY A 44 -17.73 -12.89 -10.39
CA GLY A 44 -17.90 -13.37 -9.03
C GLY A 44 -18.68 -12.41 -8.16
N THR A 45 -19.10 -12.95 -7.03
CA THR A 45 -19.79 -12.20 -5.97
C THR A 45 -19.20 -12.56 -4.63
N ARG A 46 -19.16 -11.57 -3.73
CA ARG A 46 -18.88 -11.77 -2.32
C ARG A 46 -20.02 -11.17 -1.53
N ASN A 47 -20.61 -11.96 -0.66
CA ASN A 47 -21.69 -11.55 0.21
C ASN A 47 -21.23 -11.81 1.65
N THR A 48 -21.29 -10.79 2.49
CA THR A 48 -20.90 -10.89 3.91
C THR A 48 -22.07 -10.41 4.75
N TYR A 49 -22.46 -11.24 5.71
CA TYR A 49 -23.41 -10.91 6.75
C TYR A 49 -22.67 -10.76 8.08
N PHE A 50 -22.95 -9.70 8.79
CA PHE A 50 -22.42 -9.44 10.14
C PHE A 50 -23.58 -9.11 11.07
N HIS A 51 -23.58 -9.72 12.25
CA HIS A 51 -24.50 -9.43 13.32
C HIS A 51 -23.75 -9.37 14.65
N SER A 52 -24.03 -8.35 15.44
CA SER A 52 -23.54 -8.23 16.80
C SER A 52 -24.73 -8.04 17.75
N SER A 53 -24.78 -8.82 18.82
CA SER A 53 -25.81 -8.69 19.85
C SER A 53 -25.65 -7.40 20.68
N ALA A 54 -24.49 -6.75 20.64
CA ALA A 54 -24.23 -5.48 21.31
C ALA A 54 -24.77 -4.25 20.57
N GLY A 55 -25.45 -4.44 19.43
CA GLY A 55 -26.07 -3.34 18.69
C GLY A 55 -25.05 -2.42 18.00
N SER A 56 -24.00 -2.96 17.40
CA SER A 56 -23.02 -2.17 16.65
C SER A 56 -23.66 -1.46 15.46
N SER A 57 -23.62 -0.13 15.44
CA SER A 57 -24.12 0.73 14.35
C SER A 57 -23.14 0.93 13.19
N TYR A 58 -21.99 0.23 13.17
CA TYR A 58 -20.90 0.55 12.26
C TYR A 58 -20.97 -0.09 10.88
N ALA A 59 -21.86 -1.03 10.63
CA ALA A 59 -21.97 -1.65 9.32
C ALA A 59 -23.43 -2.01 9.01
N SER A 60 -23.82 -1.84 7.73
CA SER A 60 -24.99 -2.53 7.21
C SER A 60 -24.84 -4.02 7.51
N PRO A 61 -25.85 -4.70 8.05
CA PRO A 61 -25.75 -6.12 8.37
C PRO A 61 -25.38 -6.99 7.15
N MET A 62 -25.58 -6.49 5.95
CA MET A 62 -25.28 -7.21 4.73
C MET A 62 -24.47 -6.35 3.76
N SER A 63 -23.30 -6.85 3.40
CA SER A 63 -22.41 -6.28 2.38
C SER A 63 -22.35 -7.20 1.18
N ASN A 64 -22.64 -6.66 -0.01
CA ASN A 64 -22.60 -7.39 -1.26
C ASN A 64 -21.61 -6.74 -2.21
N MET A 65 -20.81 -7.57 -2.86
CA MET A 65 -19.85 -7.16 -3.87
C MET A 65 -20.01 -8.02 -5.11
N PHE A 66 -20.01 -7.37 -6.26
CA PHE A 66 -19.98 -8.03 -7.56
C PHE A 66 -18.78 -7.57 -8.35
N TYR A 67 -18.11 -8.46 -9.03
CA TYR A 67 -17.01 -8.13 -9.93
C TYR A 67 -17.05 -8.93 -11.23
N LEU A 68 -16.62 -8.28 -12.31
CA LEU A 68 -16.48 -8.86 -13.64
C LEU A 68 -15.12 -8.45 -14.20
N ASN A 69 -14.32 -9.45 -14.57
CA ASN A 69 -13.09 -9.24 -15.32
C ASN A 69 -13.20 -9.95 -16.67
N LEU A 70 -12.88 -9.24 -17.72
CA LEU A 70 -12.81 -9.76 -19.08
C LEU A 70 -11.46 -9.43 -19.68
N ASN A 71 -10.94 -10.31 -20.50
CA ASN A 71 -9.78 -10.03 -21.34
C ASN A 71 -10.07 -10.47 -22.77
N VAL A 72 -10.18 -9.50 -23.66
CA VAL A 72 -10.33 -9.72 -25.09
C VAL A 72 -8.95 -9.62 -25.73
N SER A 73 -8.45 -10.68 -26.32
CA SER A 73 -7.18 -10.71 -27.06
C SER A 73 -7.46 -10.95 -28.55
N LEU A 74 -7.03 -10.02 -29.42
CA LEU A 74 -7.22 -10.05 -30.86
C LEU A 74 -5.87 -9.86 -31.55
N TYR A 75 -5.31 -10.89 -32.18
CA TYR A 75 -4.02 -10.87 -32.86
C TYR A 75 -2.88 -10.22 -32.05
N GLY A 76 -2.90 -10.46 -30.71
CA GLY A 76 -1.92 -9.92 -29.77
C GLY A 76 -2.21 -8.49 -29.27
N PHE A 77 -3.30 -7.86 -29.71
CA PHE A 77 -3.92 -6.76 -28.99
C PHE A 77 -4.72 -7.36 -27.83
N SER A 78 -4.46 -6.91 -26.61
CA SER A 78 -5.16 -7.38 -25.39
C SER A 78 -5.88 -6.20 -24.75
N MET A 79 -7.14 -6.40 -24.39
CA MET A 79 -7.98 -5.40 -23.75
C MET A 79 -8.59 -5.95 -22.46
N PRO A 80 -7.85 -5.94 -21.35
CA PRO A 80 -8.40 -6.26 -20.05
C PRO A 80 -9.42 -5.20 -19.63
N PHE A 81 -10.58 -5.67 -19.20
CA PHE A 81 -11.66 -4.90 -18.62
C PHE A 81 -11.93 -5.41 -17.22
N SER A 82 -12.12 -4.52 -16.25
CA SER A 82 -12.53 -4.86 -14.90
C SER A 82 -13.68 -3.93 -14.48
N PHE A 83 -14.69 -4.52 -13.90
CA PHE A 83 -15.83 -3.84 -13.30
C PHE A 83 -16.00 -4.34 -11.86
N TYR A 84 -16.30 -3.43 -10.97
CA TYR A 84 -16.50 -3.69 -9.56
C TYR A 84 -17.66 -2.84 -9.04
N TYR A 85 -18.55 -3.50 -8.32
CA TYR A 85 -19.67 -2.88 -7.60
C TYR A 85 -19.69 -3.36 -6.16
N SER A 86 -19.97 -2.47 -5.20
CA SER A 86 -20.19 -2.83 -3.80
C SER A 86 -21.24 -1.90 -3.20
N ASN A 87 -22.13 -2.47 -2.37
CA ASN A 87 -23.08 -1.73 -1.57
C ASN A 87 -22.60 -1.51 -0.11
N ASN A 88 -21.34 -1.74 0.18
CA ASN A 88 -20.80 -1.52 1.50
C ASN A 88 -20.76 -0.03 1.82
N ASN A 89 -21.61 0.42 2.75
CA ASN A 89 -21.75 1.79 3.23
C ASN A 89 -20.68 2.17 4.26
N LEU A 90 -19.44 1.74 4.07
CA LEU A 90 -18.36 2.39 4.79
C LEU A 90 -18.25 3.81 4.23
N ASP A 91 -18.42 4.82 5.06
CA ASP A 91 -18.38 6.27 4.76
C ASP A 91 -17.03 6.79 4.23
N PHE A 92 -16.26 5.93 3.66
CA PHE A 92 -15.10 6.32 2.87
C PHE A 92 -15.58 6.65 1.46
N ASN A 93 -15.09 7.76 0.90
CA ASN A 93 -15.31 8.26 -0.47
C ASN A 93 -14.93 7.26 -1.58
N TYR A 94 -15.23 5.98 -1.41
CA TYR A 94 -15.05 4.96 -2.42
C TYR A 94 -16.25 4.97 -3.36
N PRO A 95 -16.02 5.15 -4.66
CA PRO A 95 -17.10 4.95 -5.61
C PRO A 95 -17.60 3.51 -5.45
N HIS A 96 -18.89 3.34 -5.22
CA HIS A 96 -19.56 2.04 -5.20
C HIS A 96 -19.40 1.30 -6.54
N ILE A 97 -19.06 2.02 -7.58
CA ILE A 97 -18.82 1.50 -8.93
C ILE A 97 -17.45 1.94 -9.40
N ASN A 98 -16.65 0.99 -9.81
CA ASN A 98 -15.37 1.22 -10.48
C ASN A 98 -15.31 0.40 -11.76
N PHE A 99 -14.80 1.02 -12.82
CA PHE A 99 -14.42 0.30 -14.02
C PHE A 99 -13.02 0.69 -14.48
N LYS A 100 -12.38 -0.23 -15.18
CA LYS A 100 -11.04 -0.05 -15.72
C LYS A 100 -10.90 -0.84 -17.01
N ILE A 101 -10.38 -0.17 -18.05
CA ILE A 101 -10.03 -0.79 -19.33
C ILE A 101 -8.57 -0.49 -19.61
N ASN A 102 -7.77 -1.53 -19.88
CA ASN A 102 -6.34 -1.38 -20.14
C ASN A 102 -5.91 -2.01 -21.47
N PRO A 103 -6.21 -1.39 -22.61
CA PRO A 103 -5.76 -1.90 -23.90
C PRO A 103 -4.24 -1.94 -23.97
N ARG A 104 -3.71 -3.05 -24.49
CA ARG A 104 -2.25 -3.30 -24.60
C ARG A 104 -1.93 -3.82 -26.00
N TYR A 105 -0.94 -3.22 -26.61
CA TYR A 105 -0.43 -3.70 -27.88
C TYR A 105 1.09 -3.46 -27.97
N LYS A 106 1.87 -4.53 -28.06
CA LYS A 106 3.34 -4.45 -28.01
C LYS A 106 3.81 -3.64 -26.79
N ASN A 107 4.43 -2.50 -27.03
CA ASN A 107 4.97 -1.59 -26.00
C ASN A 107 3.97 -0.55 -25.51
N TRP A 108 2.77 -0.48 -26.13
CA TRP A 108 1.76 0.50 -25.79
C TRP A 108 0.75 -0.04 -24.78
N ARG A 109 0.36 0.80 -23.84
CA ARG A 109 -0.68 0.54 -22.85
C ARG A 109 -1.59 1.73 -22.74
N GLY A 110 -2.88 1.52 -22.94
CA GLY A 110 -3.91 2.51 -22.67
C GLY A 110 -4.53 2.31 -21.29
N TYR A 111 -5.09 3.36 -20.75
CA TYR A 111 -5.79 3.38 -19.48
C TYR A 111 -7.08 4.17 -19.65
N ILE A 112 -8.21 3.59 -19.25
CA ILE A 112 -9.52 4.22 -19.22
C ILE A 112 -10.19 3.82 -17.90
N GLY A 113 -10.71 4.80 -17.16
CA GLY A 113 -11.30 4.61 -15.84
C GLY A 113 -10.29 4.78 -14.70
N ARG A 114 -10.52 4.12 -13.56
CA ARG A 114 -9.69 4.32 -12.36
C ARG A 114 -8.33 3.61 -12.51
N THR A 115 -7.27 4.40 -12.43
CA THR A 115 -5.90 3.87 -12.57
C THR A 115 -4.89 4.65 -11.72
N THR A 116 -3.72 4.03 -11.52
CA THR A 116 -2.55 4.66 -10.89
C THR A 116 -1.38 4.49 -11.83
N LEU A 117 -0.66 5.56 -12.11
CA LEU A 117 0.61 5.53 -12.82
C LEU A 117 1.77 5.66 -11.82
N ASN A 118 2.88 5.00 -12.12
CA ASN A 118 4.05 5.02 -11.25
C ASN A 118 4.91 6.25 -11.54
N TYR A 119 4.60 7.36 -10.90
CA TYR A 119 5.36 8.62 -10.97
C TYR A 119 6.30 8.75 -9.76
N SER A 120 7.06 9.84 -9.70
CA SER A 120 7.82 10.16 -8.49
C SER A 120 6.87 10.29 -7.30
N PRO A 121 7.16 9.65 -6.14
CA PRO A 121 6.32 9.71 -4.94
C PRO A 121 6.18 11.13 -4.37
N TYR A 122 7.10 12.02 -4.73
CA TYR A 122 7.03 13.43 -4.33
C TYR A 122 6.00 14.22 -5.12
N ILE A 123 5.52 13.75 -6.27
CA ILE A 123 4.54 14.49 -7.07
C ILE A 123 3.22 13.75 -7.24
N MET A 124 3.22 12.40 -7.29
CA MET A 124 1.97 11.65 -7.45
C MET A 124 2.07 10.23 -6.89
N ASN A 125 1.16 9.91 -5.97
CA ASN A 125 0.92 8.54 -5.48
C ASN A 125 -0.58 8.17 -5.44
N MET A 126 -1.44 9.08 -5.93
CA MET A 126 -2.89 8.87 -5.97
C MET A 126 -3.33 8.16 -7.25
N SER A 127 -4.46 7.46 -7.16
CA SER A 127 -5.21 7.03 -8.34
C SER A 127 -6.05 8.19 -8.90
N PHE A 128 -6.29 8.16 -10.20
CA PHE A 128 -7.20 9.08 -10.88
C PHE A 128 -8.23 8.28 -11.68
N ASN A 129 -9.37 8.89 -11.97
CA ASN A 129 -10.37 8.37 -12.88
C ASN A 129 -10.31 9.17 -14.19
N GLY A 130 -9.89 8.55 -15.28
CA GLY A 130 -9.62 9.28 -16.50
C GLY A 130 -9.09 8.41 -17.63
N VAL A 131 -8.24 9.02 -18.45
CA VAL A 131 -7.59 8.36 -19.59
C VAL A 131 -6.08 8.55 -19.53
N GLY A 132 -5.35 7.57 -20.02
CA GLY A 132 -3.89 7.65 -20.13
C GLY A 132 -3.34 6.74 -21.22
N LEU A 133 -2.15 7.08 -21.66
CA LEU A 133 -1.39 6.30 -22.64
C LEU A 133 0.04 6.18 -22.16
N GLU A 134 0.59 4.98 -22.23
CA GLU A 134 1.95 4.67 -21.82
C GLU A 134 2.65 3.89 -22.93
N TYR A 135 3.87 4.26 -23.21
CA TYR A 135 4.79 3.52 -24.06
C TYR A 135 5.94 2.96 -23.20
N ARG A 136 6.19 1.66 -23.28
CA ARG A 136 7.27 0.95 -22.56
C ARG A 136 8.21 0.25 -23.53
N GLY A 137 9.14 1.00 -24.12
CA GLY A 137 10.25 0.43 -24.88
C GLY A 137 11.37 -0.09 -23.97
N LYS A 138 12.35 -0.76 -24.54
CA LYS A 138 13.53 -1.25 -23.80
C LYS A 138 14.41 -0.10 -23.30
N THR A 139 14.59 0.91 -24.11
CA THR A 139 15.48 2.05 -23.85
C THR A 139 14.71 3.30 -23.50
N PHE A 140 13.58 3.54 -24.14
CA PHE A 140 12.74 4.71 -23.96
C PHE A 140 11.38 4.32 -23.45
N HIS A 141 10.83 5.10 -22.52
CA HIS A 141 9.45 4.99 -22.06
C HIS A 141 8.86 6.37 -21.83
N SER A 142 7.55 6.45 -21.94
CA SER A 142 6.82 7.69 -21.71
C SER A 142 5.38 7.39 -21.32
N SER A 143 4.75 8.32 -20.64
CA SER A 143 3.34 8.25 -20.33
C SER A 143 2.70 9.65 -20.32
N VAL A 144 1.42 9.69 -20.63
CA VAL A 144 0.59 10.88 -20.51
C VAL A 144 -0.78 10.48 -19.97
N PHE A 145 -1.36 11.31 -19.13
CA PHE A 145 -2.72 11.08 -18.64
C PHE A 145 -3.48 12.40 -18.41
N TYR A 146 -4.80 12.26 -18.36
CA TYR A 146 -5.73 13.28 -17.91
C TYR A 146 -6.84 12.60 -17.09
N GLY A 147 -7.19 13.17 -15.93
CA GLY A 147 -8.26 12.57 -15.12
C GLY A 147 -8.62 13.37 -13.87
N THR A 148 -9.61 12.83 -13.16
CA THR A 148 -10.15 13.35 -11.91
C THR A 148 -9.51 12.61 -10.75
N PHE A 149 -8.83 13.31 -9.86
CA PHE A 149 -8.24 12.77 -8.63
C PHE A 149 -9.27 12.65 -7.51
N ARG A 150 -10.23 13.58 -7.46
CA ARG A 150 -11.22 13.69 -6.40
C ARG A 150 -12.51 14.27 -6.95
N ASN A 151 -13.66 13.69 -6.65
CA ASN A 151 -14.97 14.23 -7.00
C ASN A 151 -15.35 15.37 -6.06
N ALA A 152 -16.25 16.25 -6.49
CA ALA A 152 -16.86 17.25 -5.62
C ALA A 152 -17.76 16.57 -4.57
N ILE A 153 -17.82 17.16 -3.39
CA ILE A 153 -18.82 16.86 -2.35
C ILE A 153 -19.57 18.15 -2.06
N ASN A 154 -20.88 18.05 -2.08
CA ASN A 154 -21.81 19.18 -2.04
C ASN A 154 -23.06 18.82 -1.22
N ASP A 155 -22.83 18.17 -0.07
CA ASP A 155 -23.91 17.78 0.83
C ASP A 155 -24.62 19.02 1.38
N ASN A 156 -25.92 18.91 1.64
CA ASN A 156 -26.66 19.99 2.26
C ASN A 156 -26.09 20.27 3.66
N PRO A 157 -25.76 21.53 4.01
CA PRO A 157 -25.26 21.87 5.34
C PRO A 157 -26.26 21.59 6.46
N ASP A 158 -27.54 21.46 6.14
CA ASP A 158 -28.61 21.15 7.11
C ASP A 158 -28.80 19.64 7.36
N ASP A 159 -28.04 18.79 6.65
CA ASP A 159 -28.07 17.36 6.90
C ASP A 159 -27.55 17.05 8.32
N PRO A 160 -28.09 16.05 9.00
CA PRO A 160 -27.66 15.70 10.37
C PRO A 160 -26.16 15.33 10.47
N SER A 161 -25.54 14.89 9.38
CA SER A 161 -24.15 14.51 9.32
C SER A 161 -23.56 14.76 7.92
N PRO A 162 -23.39 16.04 7.52
CA PRO A 162 -22.90 16.39 6.19
C PRO A 162 -21.44 16.00 6.06
N ARG A 163 -21.07 15.45 4.91
CA ARG A 163 -19.67 15.21 4.57
C ARG A 163 -18.95 16.55 4.39
N ASN A 164 -17.66 16.58 4.69
CA ASN A 164 -16.85 17.77 4.45
C ASN A 164 -16.88 18.16 2.96
N PRO A 165 -17.27 19.41 2.65
CA PRO A 165 -17.35 19.89 1.27
C PRO A 165 -15.97 19.88 0.63
N GLN A 166 -15.92 19.57 -0.66
CA GLN A 166 -14.67 19.60 -1.43
C GLN A 166 -14.90 19.87 -2.91
N TYR A 167 -13.97 20.61 -3.52
CA TYR A 167 -13.97 20.83 -4.96
C TYR A 167 -13.61 19.56 -5.74
N GLN A 168 -14.14 19.43 -6.96
CA GLN A 168 -13.64 18.44 -7.91
C GLN A 168 -12.21 18.80 -8.29
N ARG A 169 -11.30 17.83 -8.13
CA ARG A 169 -9.88 17.97 -8.49
C ARG A 169 -9.60 17.22 -9.77
N VAL A 170 -9.08 17.93 -10.77
CA VAL A 170 -8.66 17.35 -12.04
C VAL A 170 -7.17 17.61 -12.26
N GLY A 171 -6.54 16.78 -13.06
CA GLY A 171 -5.15 16.99 -13.42
C GLY A 171 -4.73 16.21 -14.66
N TRP A 172 -3.55 16.57 -15.15
CA TRP A 172 -2.86 15.88 -16.22
C TRP A 172 -1.37 15.82 -15.91
N GLY A 173 -0.72 14.84 -16.47
CA GLY A 173 0.72 14.72 -16.31
C GLY A 173 1.35 13.93 -17.44
N PHE A 174 2.64 14.08 -17.57
CA PHE A 174 3.44 13.25 -18.45
C PHE A 174 4.74 12.80 -17.79
N ASN A 175 5.27 11.70 -18.28
CA ASN A 175 6.59 11.18 -17.95
C ASN A 175 7.33 10.88 -19.25
N VAL A 176 8.63 11.14 -19.23
CA VAL A 176 9.58 10.72 -20.26
C VAL A 176 10.80 10.15 -19.58
N GLY A 177 11.19 8.94 -19.96
CA GLY A 177 12.32 8.27 -19.37
C GLY A 177 13.20 7.55 -20.40
N TYR A 178 14.47 7.48 -20.06
CA TYR A 178 15.50 6.80 -20.84
C TYR A 178 16.26 5.82 -19.93
N ASN A 179 16.37 4.58 -20.39
CA ASN A 179 17.08 3.51 -19.68
C ASN A 179 18.19 2.96 -20.58
N ASN A 180 19.32 2.67 -19.98
CA ASN A 180 20.39 1.90 -20.61
C ASN A 180 20.98 0.88 -19.62
N ALA A 181 21.99 0.12 -20.05
CA ALA A 181 22.61 -0.91 -19.22
C ALA A 181 23.26 -0.38 -17.92
N ARG A 182 23.58 0.91 -17.85
CA ARG A 182 24.27 1.53 -16.71
C ARG A 182 23.37 2.40 -15.85
N GLY A 183 22.19 2.79 -16.34
CA GLY A 183 21.32 3.66 -15.55
C GLY A 183 20.05 4.07 -16.25
N ALA A 184 19.29 4.87 -15.56
CA ALA A 184 18.01 5.41 -16.00
C ALA A 184 17.88 6.89 -15.62
N ILE A 185 17.13 7.62 -16.40
CA ILE A 185 16.71 8.99 -16.10
C ILE A 185 15.27 9.19 -16.51
N ASP A 186 14.46 9.77 -15.62
CA ASP A 186 13.05 10.02 -15.78
C ASP A 186 12.72 11.46 -15.44
N LEU A 187 12.02 12.14 -16.32
CA LEU A 187 11.41 13.44 -16.09
C LEU A 187 9.90 13.26 -15.93
N TYR A 188 9.33 13.85 -14.88
CA TYR A 188 7.92 13.85 -14.59
C TYR A 188 7.39 15.27 -14.51
N LEU A 189 6.17 15.46 -14.97
CA LEU A 189 5.41 16.69 -14.80
C LEU A 189 3.97 16.34 -14.41
N LEU A 190 3.44 17.05 -13.43
CA LEU A 190 2.05 16.98 -13.00
C LEU A 190 1.49 18.39 -12.87
N ARG A 191 0.33 18.63 -13.47
CA ARG A 191 -0.53 19.76 -13.15
C ARG A 191 -1.86 19.24 -12.60
N ALA A 192 -2.27 19.74 -11.45
CA ALA A 192 -3.57 19.44 -10.85
C ALA A 192 -4.20 20.72 -10.31
N TYR A 193 -5.54 20.79 -10.40
CA TYR A 193 -6.27 21.96 -9.91
C TYR A 193 -7.72 21.62 -9.57
N ASP A 194 -8.28 22.40 -8.65
CA ASP A 194 -9.67 22.33 -8.25
C ASP A 194 -10.55 23.17 -9.20
N ARG A 195 -11.69 22.62 -9.65
CA ARG A 195 -12.64 23.30 -10.53
C ARG A 195 -13.56 24.20 -9.71
N LEU A 196 -13.57 25.50 -9.99
CA LEU A 196 -14.27 26.53 -9.20
C LEU A 196 -15.80 26.33 -9.13
N ASN A 197 -16.43 25.85 -10.19
CA ASN A 197 -17.88 25.76 -10.32
C ASN A 197 -18.43 24.38 -9.93
N THR A 198 -17.76 23.67 -9.03
CA THR A 198 -18.16 22.31 -8.63
C THR A 198 -18.65 22.25 -7.18
N VAL A 199 -18.71 23.38 -6.53
CA VAL A 199 -19.19 23.52 -5.14
C VAL A 199 -20.18 24.67 -5.09
N ASP A 200 -21.26 24.51 -4.35
CA ASP A 200 -22.33 25.48 -4.19
C ASP A 200 -21.85 26.72 -3.42
N GLU A 201 -22.54 27.85 -3.58
CA GLU A 201 -22.13 29.13 -3.01
C GLU A 201 -22.00 29.07 -1.49
N VAL A 202 -22.87 28.34 -0.81
CA VAL A 202 -22.83 28.15 0.65
C VAL A 202 -21.50 27.61 1.15
N TRP A 203 -20.79 26.83 0.34
CA TRP A 203 -19.50 26.24 0.69
C TRP A 203 -18.30 27.02 0.18
N ARG A 204 -18.46 27.90 -0.82
CA ARG A 204 -17.34 28.62 -1.48
C ARG A 204 -16.51 29.45 -0.52
N ASP A 205 -17.14 30.04 0.50
CA ASP A 205 -16.45 30.88 1.49
C ASP A 205 -15.78 30.06 2.59
N ARG A 206 -16.15 28.77 2.72
CA ARG A 206 -15.62 27.89 3.76
C ARG A 206 -14.42 27.06 3.32
N ILE A 207 -14.26 26.85 2.01
CA ILE A 207 -13.16 26.07 1.43
C ILE A 207 -12.48 26.81 0.28
N THR A 208 -11.18 26.60 0.13
CA THR A 208 -10.36 27.26 -0.91
C THR A 208 -10.01 26.30 -2.05
N PRO A 209 -10.23 26.70 -3.31
CA PRO A 209 -9.81 25.93 -4.48
C PRO A 209 -8.30 26.04 -4.68
N GLN A 210 -7.63 24.93 -4.85
CA GLN A 210 -6.18 24.81 -4.92
C GLN A 210 -5.69 24.54 -6.35
N GLU A 211 -4.43 24.87 -6.62
CA GLU A 211 -3.76 24.61 -7.90
C GLU A 211 -2.29 24.23 -7.64
N ASN A 212 -1.77 23.32 -8.45
CA ASN A 212 -0.43 22.81 -8.32
C ASN A 212 0.21 22.50 -9.68
N LEU A 213 1.49 22.86 -9.81
CA LEU A 213 2.36 22.42 -10.90
C LEU A 213 3.62 21.81 -10.28
N SER A 214 3.90 20.55 -10.55
CA SER A 214 5.04 19.83 -9.99
C SER A 214 5.91 19.22 -11.08
N PHE A 215 7.22 19.27 -10.86
CA PHE A 215 8.24 18.61 -11.68
C PHE A 215 9.03 17.65 -10.80
N ALA A 216 9.46 16.51 -11.36
CA ALA A 216 10.47 15.68 -10.72
C ALA A 216 11.45 15.12 -11.74
N LEU A 217 12.70 15.00 -11.31
CA LEU A 217 13.77 14.34 -12.01
C LEU A 217 14.23 13.16 -11.14
N LYS A 218 14.10 11.95 -11.67
CA LYS A 218 14.58 10.73 -11.03
C LYS A 218 15.66 10.11 -11.90
N GLY A 219 16.76 9.72 -11.30
CA GLY A 219 17.86 9.09 -12.02
C GLY A 219 18.58 8.06 -11.19
N SER A 220 19.21 7.11 -11.88
CA SER A 220 20.14 6.15 -11.28
C SER A 220 21.28 5.87 -12.27
N TYR A 221 22.48 5.67 -11.74
CA TYR A 221 23.65 5.38 -12.55
C TYR A 221 24.61 4.44 -11.83
N ALA A 222 24.97 3.32 -12.48
CA ALA A 222 25.97 2.37 -12.02
C ALA A 222 27.35 2.79 -12.60
N PHE A 223 28.20 3.39 -11.77
CA PHE A 223 29.49 3.92 -12.22
C PHE A 223 30.63 2.90 -12.10
N LYS A 224 30.46 1.85 -11.29
CA LYS A 224 31.38 0.71 -11.20
C LYS A 224 30.58 -0.58 -10.99
N ARG A 225 31.25 -1.73 -11.05
CA ARG A 225 30.62 -3.06 -10.93
C ARG A 225 29.70 -3.20 -9.70
N TYR A 226 30.06 -2.54 -8.59
CA TYR A 226 29.34 -2.67 -7.32
C TYR A 226 28.74 -1.37 -6.82
N PHE A 227 29.05 -0.23 -7.46
CA PHE A 227 28.61 1.09 -6.99
C PHE A 227 27.56 1.67 -7.91
N SER A 228 26.48 2.18 -7.31
CA SER A 228 25.47 2.97 -8.00
C SER A 228 25.07 4.19 -7.19
N PHE A 229 24.67 5.23 -7.91
CA PHE A 229 24.08 6.45 -7.39
C PHE A 229 22.62 6.51 -7.82
N SER A 230 21.73 6.98 -6.97
CA SER A 230 20.37 7.32 -7.34
C SER A 230 19.94 8.65 -6.72
N ALA A 231 19.10 9.38 -7.45
CA ALA A 231 18.55 10.65 -7.01
C ALA A 231 17.10 10.76 -7.51
N ASN A 232 16.26 11.40 -6.70
CA ASN A 232 14.89 11.73 -7.05
C ASN A 232 14.59 13.11 -6.45
N VAL A 233 14.58 14.14 -7.28
CA VAL A 233 14.41 15.53 -6.86
C VAL A 233 13.15 16.07 -7.49
N ALA A 234 12.33 16.74 -6.70
CA ALA A 234 11.06 17.33 -7.12
C ALA A 234 10.93 18.78 -6.68
N MET A 235 10.24 19.55 -7.50
CA MET A 235 9.80 20.92 -7.20
C MET A 235 8.28 20.97 -7.36
N SER A 236 7.61 21.64 -6.44
CA SER A 236 6.17 21.88 -6.48
C SER A 236 5.90 23.38 -6.35
N ALA A 237 5.25 23.95 -7.35
CA ALA A 237 4.62 25.27 -7.29
C ALA A 237 3.14 25.05 -6.93
N PHE A 238 2.69 25.61 -5.82
CA PHE A 238 1.39 25.38 -5.23
C PHE A 238 0.72 26.69 -4.87
N SER A 239 -0.56 26.86 -5.25
CA SER A 239 -1.40 27.99 -4.84
C SER A 239 -2.49 27.48 -3.91
N THR A 240 -2.59 28.06 -2.73
CA THR A 240 -3.59 27.67 -1.71
C THR A 240 -4.99 28.19 -2.03
N ASP A 241 -5.11 29.28 -2.81
CA ASP A 241 -6.39 29.79 -3.31
C ASP A 241 -6.27 30.29 -4.75
N ARG A 242 -6.98 29.62 -5.65
CA ARG A 242 -7.07 30.00 -7.07
C ARG A 242 -7.89 31.27 -7.34
N ARG A 243 -8.58 31.80 -6.36
CA ARG A 243 -9.35 33.07 -6.46
C ARG A 243 -8.49 34.29 -6.14
N ALA A 244 -7.34 34.10 -5.50
CA ALA A 244 -6.41 35.18 -5.18
C ALA A 244 -5.89 35.85 -6.46
N ASP A 245 -5.57 37.14 -6.37
CA ASP A 245 -5.05 37.94 -7.46
C ASP A 245 -3.76 37.37 -8.05
N LYS A 246 -3.62 37.49 -9.35
CA LYS A 246 -2.41 37.05 -10.05
C LYS A 246 -1.27 38.06 -9.83
N VAL A 247 -0.10 37.52 -9.65
CA VAL A 247 1.15 38.29 -9.62
C VAL A 247 1.79 38.22 -11.00
N THR A 248 1.83 39.35 -11.72
CA THR A 248 2.43 39.39 -13.06
C THR A 248 3.73 40.20 -12.99
N THR A 249 4.86 39.50 -12.96
CA THR A 249 6.20 40.04 -13.10
C THR A 249 6.83 39.59 -14.42
N SER A 250 7.95 40.20 -14.82
CA SER A 250 8.69 39.78 -16.00
C SER A 250 9.14 38.30 -15.92
N GLU A 251 9.36 37.78 -14.71
CA GLU A 251 9.79 36.43 -14.43
C GLU A 251 8.61 35.42 -14.45
N THR A 252 7.47 35.79 -13.86
CA THR A 252 6.27 34.92 -13.82
C THR A 252 5.60 34.81 -15.17
N LYS A 253 5.68 35.82 -16.02
CA LYS A 253 5.10 35.88 -17.38
C LYS A 253 5.47 34.65 -18.25
N ARG A 254 6.65 34.08 -18.04
CA ARG A 254 7.10 32.89 -18.78
C ARG A 254 6.33 31.63 -18.37
N PHE A 255 5.88 31.56 -17.13
CA PHE A 255 5.19 30.41 -16.55
C PHE A 255 3.67 30.55 -16.57
N ASP A 256 3.13 31.77 -16.75
CA ASP A 256 1.68 32.07 -16.71
C ASP A 256 0.84 31.25 -17.73
N LYS A 257 1.48 30.68 -18.76
CA LYS A 257 0.81 29.80 -19.71
C LYS A 257 0.51 28.39 -19.15
N ILE A 258 1.25 27.98 -18.11
CA ILE A 258 1.17 26.64 -17.53
C ILE A 258 0.68 26.69 -16.08
N PHE A 259 1.03 27.75 -15.35
CA PHE A 259 0.68 27.94 -13.96
C PHE A 259 0.50 29.43 -13.67
N ASP A 260 -0.68 29.80 -13.16
CA ASP A 260 -0.97 31.19 -12.76
C ASP A 260 -0.31 31.47 -11.39
N THR A 261 0.75 32.24 -11.38
CA THR A 261 1.34 32.67 -10.11
C THR A 261 0.43 33.68 -9.41
N ARG A 262 0.12 33.43 -8.15
CA ARG A 262 -0.77 34.26 -7.32
C ARG A 262 -0.08 34.67 -6.02
N TYR A 263 -0.65 35.64 -5.29
CA TYR A 263 -0.15 36.00 -3.96
C TYR A 263 -0.09 34.84 -2.97
N THR A 264 -0.91 33.81 -3.20
CA THR A 264 -0.95 32.59 -2.38
C THR A 264 -0.04 31.47 -2.91
N SER A 265 0.78 31.73 -3.93
CA SER A 265 1.64 30.72 -4.54
C SER A 265 2.97 30.59 -3.81
N LEU A 266 3.37 29.34 -3.60
CA LEU A 266 4.67 28.97 -2.99
C LEU A 266 5.35 27.92 -3.88
N ALA A 267 6.67 28.02 -4.03
CA ALA A 267 7.48 26.98 -4.66
C ALA A 267 8.38 26.31 -3.60
N ARG A 268 8.40 24.99 -3.59
CA ARG A 268 9.14 24.18 -2.60
C ARG A 268 9.79 22.97 -3.27
N PHE A 269 10.83 22.45 -2.61
CA PHE A 269 11.60 21.30 -3.08
C PHE A 269 11.47 20.11 -2.13
N ALA A 270 11.54 18.92 -2.71
CA ALA A 270 11.64 17.66 -1.99
C ALA A 270 12.51 16.69 -2.79
N GLY A 271 13.16 15.77 -2.10
CA GLY A 271 13.95 14.76 -2.80
C GLY A 271 14.75 13.87 -1.89
N ASP A 272 15.34 12.86 -2.51
CA ASP A 272 16.31 11.97 -1.90
C ASP A 272 17.46 11.64 -2.87
N VAL A 273 18.61 11.38 -2.28
CA VAL A 273 19.80 10.89 -2.98
C VAL A 273 20.36 9.70 -2.23
N SER A 274 20.90 8.71 -2.94
CA SER A 274 21.58 7.58 -2.29
C SER A 274 22.79 7.11 -3.08
N VAL A 275 23.76 6.61 -2.33
CA VAL A 275 24.93 5.88 -2.84
C VAL A 275 24.82 4.45 -2.36
N ASN A 276 24.86 3.51 -3.28
CA ASN A 276 24.69 2.09 -2.99
C ASN A 276 25.95 1.32 -3.39
N PHE A 277 26.37 0.45 -2.53
CA PHE A 277 27.40 -0.55 -2.81
C PHE A 277 26.78 -1.95 -2.69
N ASN A 278 26.78 -2.72 -3.76
CA ASN A 278 26.15 -4.04 -3.84
C ASN A 278 27.17 -5.07 -4.34
N SER A 279 27.75 -5.84 -3.43
CA SER A 279 28.60 -6.99 -3.75
C SER A 279 27.85 -8.31 -3.44
N PRO A 280 28.34 -9.47 -3.89
CA PRO A 280 27.67 -10.75 -3.62
C PRO A 280 27.51 -11.10 -2.14
N THR A 281 28.37 -10.57 -1.28
CA THR A 281 28.38 -10.89 0.15
C THR A 281 28.01 -9.73 1.06
N PHE A 282 28.11 -8.50 0.56
CA PHE A 282 27.86 -7.30 1.35
C PHE A 282 27.16 -6.25 0.51
N ASN A 283 26.08 -5.69 1.03
CA ASN A 283 25.40 -4.54 0.45
C ASN A 283 25.29 -3.42 1.49
N THR A 284 25.40 -2.20 1.03
CA THR A 284 25.18 -1.01 1.86
C THR A 284 24.64 0.13 1.05
N SER A 285 23.81 0.96 1.67
CA SER A 285 23.26 2.17 1.07
C SER A 285 23.29 3.30 2.09
N VAL A 286 23.89 4.42 1.71
CA VAL A 286 23.77 5.69 2.44
C VAL A 286 22.78 6.55 1.67
N PHE A 287 21.79 7.09 2.36
CA PHE A 287 20.79 7.97 1.76
C PHE A 287 20.60 9.26 2.54
N TYR A 288 20.30 10.30 1.82
CA TYR A 288 19.86 11.57 2.37
C TYR A 288 18.54 11.96 1.73
N ARG A 289 17.57 12.38 2.53
CA ARG A 289 16.24 12.83 2.10
C ARG A 289 15.94 14.18 2.74
N MET A 290 15.31 15.07 1.97
CA MET A 290 14.82 16.35 2.47
C MET A 290 13.47 16.67 1.83
N VAL A 291 12.54 17.17 2.64
CA VAL A 291 11.26 17.72 2.19
C VAL A 291 11.09 19.08 2.86
N GLN A 292 11.08 20.13 2.07
CA GLN A 292 10.98 21.50 2.58
C GLN A 292 9.66 21.75 3.33
N PRO A 293 9.63 22.73 4.26
CA PRO A 293 8.38 23.19 4.87
C PRO A 293 7.37 23.59 3.80
N ASP A 294 6.11 23.32 4.04
CA ASP A 294 4.99 23.63 3.15
C ASP A 294 5.13 23.04 1.73
N TYR A 295 5.92 21.97 1.58
CA TYR A 295 5.93 21.21 0.35
C TYR A 295 4.62 20.47 0.22
N LEU A 296 3.83 20.82 -0.79
CA LEU A 296 2.51 20.24 -1.07
C LEU A 296 2.39 19.90 -2.55
N THR A 297 1.68 18.82 -2.85
CA THR A 297 1.29 18.44 -4.20
C THR A 297 -0.12 17.87 -4.20
N LEU A 298 -0.92 18.21 -5.19
CA LEU A 298 -2.29 17.73 -5.34
C LEU A 298 -2.37 16.30 -5.91
N GLY A 299 -1.24 15.71 -6.26
CA GLY A 299 -1.14 14.32 -6.72
C GLY A 299 -0.91 13.30 -5.61
N THR A 300 -0.79 13.74 -4.35
CA THR A 300 -0.62 12.86 -3.18
C THR A 300 -1.72 13.11 -2.15
N ASN A 301 -2.13 12.05 -1.43
CA ASN A 301 -3.08 12.21 -0.32
C ASN A 301 -2.42 12.89 0.87
N TYR A 302 -1.21 12.48 1.18
CA TYR A 302 -0.41 13.01 2.28
C TYR A 302 1.07 12.82 1.97
N LEU A 303 1.86 13.85 2.24
CA LEU A 303 3.32 13.80 2.22
C LEU A 303 3.84 14.59 3.42
N ALA A 304 4.54 13.92 4.32
CA ALA A 304 5.21 14.60 5.43
C ALA A 304 6.24 15.59 4.87
N ASN A 305 6.30 16.76 5.44
CA ASN A 305 7.21 17.82 5.03
C ASN A 305 7.93 18.45 6.23
N ASN A 306 8.80 19.44 5.96
CA ASN A 306 9.59 20.14 6.96
C ASN A 306 10.55 19.24 7.74
N TYR A 307 11.22 18.31 7.05
CA TYR A 307 12.24 17.47 7.67
C TYR A 307 13.36 17.11 6.70
N HIS A 308 14.51 16.76 7.27
CA HIS A 308 15.53 15.99 6.57
C HIS A 308 15.85 14.69 7.33
N SER A 309 16.40 13.72 6.63
CA SER A 309 16.89 12.48 7.23
C SER A 309 18.14 11.99 6.52
N LEU A 310 19.05 11.43 7.31
CA LEU A 310 20.24 10.72 6.86
C LEU A 310 20.16 9.29 7.37
N GLY A 311 20.43 8.33 6.51
CA GLY A 311 20.38 6.93 6.93
C GLY A 311 21.42 6.05 6.23
N LEU A 312 21.65 4.92 6.86
CA LEU A 312 22.54 3.86 6.45
C LEU A 312 21.81 2.51 6.55
N THR A 313 21.82 1.75 5.50
CA THR A 313 21.38 0.35 5.51
C THR A 313 22.55 -0.55 5.16
N MET A 314 22.63 -1.70 5.80
CA MET A 314 23.67 -2.70 5.56
C MET A 314 23.06 -4.10 5.54
N GLY A 315 23.61 -4.97 4.70
CA GLY A 315 23.24 -6.39 4.66
C GLY A 315 24.47 -7.24 4.33
N THR A 316 24.61 -8.36 4.98
CA THR A 316 25.74 -9.27 4.77
C THR A 316 25.39 -10.71 5.16
N TYR A 317 26.20 -11.64 4.66
CA TYR A 317 26.20 -13.03 5.13
C TYR A 317 27.48 -13.32 5.89
N LEU A 318 27.37 -13.46 7.22
CA LEU A 318 28.49 -13.89 8.03
C LEU A 318 28.68 -15.41 7.92
N PHE A 319 29.92 -15.82 7.72
CA PHE A 319 30.30 -17.24 7.61
C PHE A 319 29.49 -18.01 6.56
N LYS A 320 28.90 -17.32 5.56
CA LYS A 320 27.96 -17.86 4.55
C LYS A 320 26.71 -18.55 5.13
N LYS A 321 26.43 -18.37 6.41
CA LYS A 321 25.32 -19.04 7.13
C LYS A 321 24.36 -18.06 7.78
N VAL A 322 24.86 -16.97 8.34
CA VAL A 322 24.04 -16.00 9.08
C VAL A 322 23.78 -14.80 8.19
N ALA A 323 22.54 -14.61 7.77
CA ALA A 323 22.09 -13.39 7.12
C ALA A 323 21.91 -12.30 8.17
N LEU A 324 22.62 -11.18 8.02
CA LEU A 324 22.48 -10.00 8.86
C LEU A 324 22.01 -8.82 8.04
N SER A 325 21.09 -8.04 8.58
CA SER A 325 20.74 -6.73 8.07
C SER A 325 20.64 -5.72 9.21
N ALA A 326 21.08 -4.48 8.94
CA ALA A 326 20.98 -3.39 9.90
C ALA A 326 20.59 -2.10 9.18
N THR A 327 19.81 -1.28 9.87
CA THR A 327 19.42 0.04 9.41
C THR A 327 19.60 1.03 10.54
N PHE A 328 20.17 2.18 10.22
CA PHE A 328 20.22 3.34 11.10
C PHE A 328 19.77 4.57 10.33
N SER A 329 18.89 5.39 10.88
CA SER A 329 18.53 6.68 10.31
C SER A 329 18.25 7.71 11.40
N GLY A 330 18.73 8.93 11.17
CA GLY A 330 18.38 10.11 11.93
C GLY A 330 17.50 11.04 11.10
N GLN A 331 16.48 11.61 11.73
CA GLN A 331 15.59 12.59 11.13
C GLN A 331 15.50 13.81 12.04
N GLU A 332 15.47 14.99 11.45
CA GLU A 332 15.25 16.26 12.16
C GLU A 332 14.21 17.07 11.39
N ASP A 333 13.25 17.64 12.09
CA ASP A 333 12.25 18.55 11.53
C ASP A 333 12.67 20.03 11.72
N ASN A 334 11.73 20.96 11.46
CA ASN A 334 11.92 22.40 11.68
C ASN A 334 13.08 23.02 10.88
N LEU A 335 13.22 22.66 9.60
CA LEU A 335 14.32 23.08 8.71
C LEU A 335 14.53 24.59 8.61
N THR A 336 13.51 25.39 8.86
CA THR A 336 13.56 26.86 8.80
C THR A 336 13.59 27.52 10.16
N ASN A 337 13.64 26.72 11.22
CA ASN A 337 13.63 27.16 12.61
C ASN A 337 12.45 28.12 12.94
N ARG A 338 11.24 27.80 12.40
CA ARG A 338 10.00 28.57 12.59
C ARG A 338 8.97 27.86 13.47
N GLN A 339 9.20 26.59 13.80
CA GLN A 339 8.37 25.87 14.76
C GLN A 339 8.84 26.16 16.18
N LEU A 340 7.94 25.99 17.14
CA LEU A 340 8.24 26.23 18.56
C LEU A 340 9.41 25.37 19.02
N TYR A 341 9.46 24.11 18.57
CA TYR A 341 10.48 23.13 18.94
C TYR A 341 10.98 22.39 17.70
N THR A 342 12.20 21.86 17.78
CA THR A 342 12.79 20.96 16.79
C THR A 342 12.74 19.54 17.30
N THR A 343 12.12 18.61 16.54
CA THR A 343 12.05 17.19 16.89
C THR A 343 13.13 16.41 16.17
N ARG A 344 13.89 15.61 16.92
CA ARG A 344 14.88 14.68 16.40
C ARG A 344 14.44 13.25 16.65
N GLY A 345 14.41 12.46 15.60
CA GLY A 345 14.08 11.04 15.65
C GLY A 345 15.25 10.18 15.16
N TYR A 346 15.58 9.12 15.90
CA TYR A 346 16.58 8.14 15.50
C TYR A 346 15.92 6.77 15.46
N VAL A 347 16.00 6.12 14.32
CA VAL A 347 15.52 4.75 14.12
C VAL A 347 16.70 3.84 13.87
N TYR A 348 16.74 2.71 14.55
CA TYR A 348 17.76 1.71 14.37
C TYR A 348 17.18 0.31 14.47
N SER A 349 17.62 -0.57 13.59
CA SER A 349 17.18 -1.97 13.58
C SER A 349 18.32 -2.89 13.15
N ALA A 350 18.28 -4.11 13.67
CA ALA A 350 19.16 -5.19 13.26
C ALA A 350 18.37 -6.49 13.22
N ASN A 351 18.54 -7.26 12.15
CA ASN A 351 17.91 -8.57 11.99
C ASN A 351 18.99 -9.60 11.69
N ALA A 352 18.87 -10.76 12.31
CA ALA A 352 19.74 -11.89 12.07
C ALA A 352 18.90 -13.13 11.81
N SER A 353 19.25 -13.90 10.80
CA SER A 353 18.62 -15.20 10.55
C SER A 353 19.66 -16.23 10.12
N THR A 354 19.49 -17.43 10.62
CA THR A 354 20.40 -18.54 10.31
C THR A 354 19.68 -19.87 10.34
N ARG A 355 20.20 -20.81 9.59
CA ARG A 355 19.75 -22.19 9.58
C ARG A 355 20.87 -23.10 10.09
N PHE A 356 20.60 -23.88 11.12
CA PHE A 356 21.49 -24.88 11.67
C PHE A 356 21.04 -26.28 11.24
N GLY A 357 21.83 -26.90 10.39
CA GLY A 357 21.45 -28.18 9.78
C GLY A 357 20.23 -28.07 8.89
N GLU A 358 19.46 -29.15 8.78
CA GLU A 358 18.26 -29.24 7.94
C GLU A 358 16.98 -28.87 8.69
N HIS A 359 17.03 -28.88 10.02
CA HIS A 359 15.83 -28.87 10.84
C HIS A 359 15.62 -27.61 11.68
N PHE A 360 16.67 -26.86 11.98
CA PHE A 360 16.56 -25.77 12.92
C PHE A 360 16.83 -24.41 12.27
N ASN A 361 15.89 -23.49 12.38
CA ASN A 361 16.01 -22.10 11.95
C ASN A 361 15.92 -21.19 13.18
N LEU A 362 16.75 -20.16 13.22
CA LEU A 362 16.72 -19.12 14.25
C LEU A 362 16.63 -17.76 13.57
N SER A 363 15.63 -16.97 13.96
CA SER A 363 15.54 -15.56 13.61
C SER A 363 15.55 -14.70 14.87
N ALA A 364 16.26 -13.59 14.80
CA ALA A 364 16.29 -12.58 15.85
C ALA A 364 16.20 -11.20 15.25
N ALA A 365 15.43 -10.32 15.87
CA ALA A 365 15.29 -8.94 15.44
C ALA A 365 15.39 -8.01 16.65
N TYR A 366 16.05 -6.89 16.44
CA TYR A 366 16.10 -5.77 17.35
C TYR A 366 15.70 -4.50 16.64
N SER A 367 14.86 -3.68 17.24
CA SER A 367 14.54 -2.35 16.75
C SER A 367 14.44 -1.37 17.90
N GLY A 368 14.76 -0.12 17.59
CA GLY A 368 14.63 0.96 18.54
C GLY A 368 14.32 2.28 17.86
N TYR A 369 13.70 3.14 18.64
CA TYR A 369 13.33 4.49 18.23
C TYR A 369 13.58 5.46 19.40
N LEU A 370 14.34 6.51 19.15
CA LEU A 370 14.58 7.59 20.09
C LEU A 370 14.00 8.88 19.51
N THR A 371 13.12 9.53 20.25
CA THR A 371 12.62 10.88 19.93
C THR A 371 13.09 11.86 20.99
N THR A 372 13.61 13.00 20.54
CA THR A 372 14.00 14.11 21.43
C THR A 372 13.53 15.43 20.86
N GLN A 373 13.26 16.39 21.73
CA GLN A 373 13.01 17.80 21.35
C GLN A 373 14.21 18.66 21.72
N ALA A 374 14.50 19.64 20.87
CA ALA A 374 15.47 20.71 21.05
C ALA A 374 14.79 22.06 20.84
N ASP A 375 15.48 23.13 21.19
CA ASP A 375 15.01 24.51 21.00
C ASP A 375 14.65 24.78 19.53
N GLY A 376 13.58 25.52 19.32
CA GLY A 376 13.17 26.10 18.05
C GLY A 376 13.06 27.61 18.20
N THR A 377 11.90 28.20 17.89
CA THR A 377 11.64 29.63 18.17
C THR A 377 11.49 29.91 19.66
N GLU A 378 11.14 28.88 20.43
CA GLU A 378 11.08 28.92 21.88
C GLU A 378 12.08 27.94 22.49
N ARG A 379 12.50 28.24 23.71
CA ARG A 379 13.32 27.33 24.48
C ARG A 379 12.49 26.15 24.97
N VAL A 380 13.02 24.95 24.81
CA VAL A 380 12.38 23.75 25.34
C VAL A 380 12.36 23.84 26.87
N ASN A 381 11.17 23.76 27.44
CA ASN A 381 11.01 23.64 28.88
C ASN A 381 11.41 22.21 29.32
N ASP A 382 12.37 22.11 30.21
CA ASP A 382 12.87 20.83 30.74
C ASP A 382 11.72 19.94 31.30
N SER A 383 10.68 20.55 31.86
CA SER A 383 9.55 19.79 32.44
C SER A 383 8.58 19.21 31.40
N THR A 384 8.53 19.78 30.20
CA THR A 384 7.62 19.37 29.11
C THR A 384 8.34 18.75 27.92
N GLN A 385 9.67 18.72 27.94
CA GLN A 385 10.49 18.16 26.87
C GLN A 385 10.11 16.71 26.56
N VAL A 386 9.77 16.43 25.33
CA VAL A 386 9.61 15.05 24.86
C VAL A 386 11.00 14.43 24.67
N LYS A 387 11.26 13.35 25.40
CA LYS A 387 12.47 12.54 25.27
C LYS A 387 12.12 11.08 25.53
N ARG A 388 11.78 10.35 24.48
CA ARG A 388 11.28 8.97 24.58
C ARG A 388 12.16 8.00 23.83
N ILE A 389 12.36 6.83 24.42
CA ILE A 389 13.06 5.72 23.80
C ILE A 389 12.18 4.47 23.82
N MET A 390 12.12 3.80 22.68
CA MET A 390 11.48 2.50 22.55
C MET A 390 12.52 1.48 22.10
N HIS A 391 12.49 0.31 22.70
CA HIS A 391 13.26 -0.85 22.30
C HIS A 391 12.32 -2.02 22.08
N SER A 392 12.60 -2.84 21.08
CA SER A 392 11.93 -4.11 20.86
C SER A 392 12.95 -5.16 20.43
N VAL A 393 12.87 -6.31 21.06
CA VAL A 393 13.68 -7.50 20.74
C VAL A 393 12.72 -8.64 20.48
N SER A 394 12.96 -9.40 19.43
CA SER A 394 12.23 -10.65 19.18
C SER A 394 13.19 -11.77 18.77
N VAL A 395 12.88 -12.98 19.23
CA VAL A 395 13.62 -14.19 18.90
C VAL A 395 12.63 -15.30 18.60
N THR A 396 12.83 -15.98 17.48
CA THR A 396 11.95 -17.06 17.03
C THR A 396 12.79 -18.24 16.54
N PRO A 397 13.07 -19.22 17.41
CA PRO A 397 13.52 -20.54 16.98
C PRO A 397 12.38 -21.33 16.35
N THR A 398 12.68 -22.05 15.28
CA THR A 398 11.76 -22.95 14.59
C THR A 398 12.45 -24.25 14.29
N PHE A 399 11.83 -25.35 14.67
CA PHE A 399 12.27 -26.71 14.37
C PHE A 399 11.30 -27.35 13.39
N THR A 400 11.82 -27.93 12.31
CA THR A 400 11.02 -28.59 11.26
C THR A 400 11.63 -29.94 10.96
N THR A 401 10.82 -30.99 10.97
CA THR A 401 11.22 -32.33 10.54
C THR A 401 10.07 -33.01 9.84
N GLU A 402 10.37 -33.88 8.90
CA GLU A 402 9.36 -34.62 8.18
C GLU A 402 9.86 -36.04 7.83
N ASN A 403 8.91 -36.96 7.74
CA ASN A 403 9.09 -38.29 7.19
C ASN A 403 7.95 -38.61 6.20
N ASP A 404 7.85 -39.83 5.73
CA ASP A 404 6.84 -40.23 4.74
C ASP A 404 5.40 -40.08 5.27
N LEU A 405 5.17 -40.12 6.57
CA LEU A 405 3.86 -40.09 7.19
C LEU A 405 3.52 -38.73 7.83
N LEU A 406 4.48 -38.10 8.46
CA LEU A 406 4.26 -36.93 9.30
C LEU A 406 5.22 -35.79 8.94
N ALA A 407 4.73 -34.58 9.04
CA ALA A 407 5.52 -33.34 9.03
C ALA A 407 5.29 -32.61 10.35
N HIS A 408 6.37 -32.20 11.00
CA HIS A 408 6.32 -31.48 12.27
C HIS A 408 6.99 -30.13 12.13
N THR A 409 6.32 -29.09 12.56
CA THR A 409 6.91 -27.75 12.72
C THR A 409 6.59 -27.23 14.11
N ALA A 410 7.61 -26.96 14.90
CA ALA A 410 7.48 -26.36 16.20
C ALA A 410 8.20 -25.01 16.22
N SER A 411 7.54 -23.97 16.68
CA SER A 411 8.14 -22.65 16.84
C SER A 411 7.80 -22.04 18.20
N VAL A 412 8.77 -21.33 18.74
CA VAL A 412 8.57 -20.50 19.94
C VAL A 412 8.91 -19.07 19.56
N SER A 413 8.00 -18.15 19.76
CA SER A 413 8.24 -16.72 19.56
C SER A 413 8.33 -16.02 20.91
N THR A 414 9.37 -15.24 21.10
CA THR A 414 9.51 -14.39 22.29
C THR A 414 9.75 -12.97 21.81
N SER A 415 8.97 -12.03 22.30
CA SER A 415 9.19 -10.62 22.04
C SER A 415 9.14 -9.82 23.35
N TRP A 416 10.08 -8.91 23.48
CA TRP A 416 10.15 -7.97 24.58
C TRP A 416 10.20 -6.56 24.00
N SER A 417 9.39 -5.67 24.54
CA SER A 417 9.42 -4.25 24.17
C SER A 417 9.34 -3.36 25.41
N ARG A 418 10.00 -2.24 25.34
CA ARG A 418 9.98 -1.22 26.38
C ARG A 418 9.89 0.16 25.76
N ASN A 419 8.92 0.95 26.21
CA ASN A 419 8.84 2.38 25.96
C ASN A 419 9.11 3.12 27.26
N LYS A 420 10.01 4.11 27.21
CA LYS A 420 10.37 4.88 28.40
C LYS A 420 10.49 6.37 28.04
N ASP A 421 9.86 7.19 28.84
CA ASP A 421 10.14 8.63 28.87
C ASP A 421 11.44 8.87 29.65
N LEU A 422 12.39 9.50 29.00
CA LEU A 422 13.72 9.84 29.57
C LEU A 422 13.74 11.25 30.18
N ASN A 423 12.63 11.98 30.11
CA ASN A 423 12.53 13.26 30.78
C ASN A 423 12.55 13.03 32.31
N ARG A 424 13.42 13.73 33.01
CA ARG A 424 13.55 13.60 34.48
C ARG A 424 12.31 14.03 35.26
N PHE A 425 11.46 14.85 34.64
CA PHE A 425 10.19 15.33 35.23
C PHE A 425 8.99 14.50 34.73
N ALA A 426 9.22 13.47 33.91
CA ALA A 426 8.14 12.65 33.41
C ALA A 426 7.43 11.91 34.57
N THR A 427 6.11 11.89 34.51
CA THR A 427 5.27 11.16 35.47
C THR A 427 5.21 9.66 35.19
N GLY A 428 5.89 9.19 34.10
CA GLY A 428 5.84 7.80 33.64
C GLY A 428 4.54 7.44 32.92
N VAL A 429 3.67 8.41 32.67
CA VAL A 429 2.47 8.22 31.85
C VAL A 429 2.90 7.87 30.42
N GLY A 430 2.54 6.68 29.94
CA GLY A 430 2.96 6.17 28.64
C GLY A 430 4.22 5.27 28.69
N ASP A 431 4.89 5.15 29.85
CA ASP A 431 5.94 4.15 30.04
C ASP A 431 5.31 2.75 30.09
N TYR A 432 5.87 1.83 29.34
CA TYR A 432 5.45 0.43 29.44
C TYR A 432 6.61 -0.53 29.15
N THR A 433 6.47 -1.73 29.69
CA THR A 433 7.27 -2.89 29.31
C THR A 433 6.32 -4.02 28.97
N SER A 434 6.48 -4.63 27.82
CA SER A 434 5.69 -5.75 27.35
C SER A 434 6.59 -6.94 27.07
N LEU A 435 6.16 -8.11 27.55
CA LEU A 435 6.74 -9.40 27.22
C LEU A 435 5.64 -10.26 26.61
N ALA A 436 5.88 -10.80 25.42
CA ALA A 436 5.00 -11.78 24.80
C ALA A 436 5.80 -13.05 24.48
N ILE A 437 5.23 -14.19 24.83
CA ILE A 437 5.79 -15.51 24.55
C ILE A 437 4.68 -16.32 23.89
N GLY A 438 4.97 -16.92 22.74
CA GLY A 438 4.04 -17.80 22.04
C GLY A 438 4.73 -19.09 21.62
N ALA A 439 3.97 -20.16 21.58
CA ALA A 439 4.40 -21.44 21.03
C ALA A 439 3.36 -21.93 20.02
N THR A 440 3.83 -22.43 18.90
CA THR A 440 2.99 -23.04 17.86
C THR A 440 3.57 -24.38 17.47
N TYR A 441 2.71 -25.38 17.40
CA TYR A 441 3.03 -26.70 16.90
C TYR A 441 2.10 -27.05 15.77
N ASP A 442 2.66 -27.42 14.64
CA ASP A 442 1.96 -27.85 13.44
C ASP A 442 2.33 -29.30 13.13
N LEU A 443 1.33 -30.16 13.06
CA LEU A 443 1.40 -31.57 12.73
C LEU A 443 0.67 -31.84 11.42
N GLY A 444 1.41 -32.00 10.36
CA GLY A 444 0.89 -32.46 9.06
C GLY A 444 0.84 -33.99 9.00
N VAL A 445 -0.34 -34.57 8.84
CA VAL A 445 -0.55 -36.01 8.65
C VAL A 445 -0.72 -36.28 7.16
N LYS A 446 0.37 -36.64 6.49
CA LYS A 446 0.43 -36.79 5.03
C LYS A 446 -0.59 -37.79 4.46
N PRO A 447 -0.79 -39.01 5.05
CA PRO A 447 -1.78 -39.97 4.56
C PRO A 447 -3.21 -39.45 4.66
N TRP A 448 -3.50 -38.58 5.62
CA TRP A 448 -4.84 -38.02 5.82
C TRP A 448 -5.01 -36.66 5.13
N GLU A 449 -3.93 -36.11 4.58
CA GLU A 449 -3.91 -34.76 4.03
C GLU A 449 -4.51 -33.73 5.01
N THR A 450 -4.12 -33.86 6.28
CA THR A 450 -4.71 -33.12 7.40
C THR A 450 -3.59 -32.47 8.20
N ASP A 451 -3.77 -31.18 8.49
CA ASP A 451 -2.90 -30.42 9.38
C ASP A 451 -3.64 -30.10 10.68
N PHE A 452 -2.94 -30.25 11.79
CA PHE A 452 -3.39 -29.88 13.13
C PHE A 452 -2.42 -28.86 13.69
N ILE A 453 -2.89 -27.64 13.92
CA ILE A 453 -2.09 -26.54 14.43
C ILE A 453 -2.61 -26.18 15.82
N ALA A 454 -1.76 -26.29 16.83
CA ALA A 454 -2.04 -25.81 18.17
C ALA A 454 -1.15 -24.60 18.46
N SER A 455 -1.73 -23.53 18.98
CA SER A 455 -0.97 -22.34 19.40
C SER A 455 -1.41 -21.86 20.77
N ILE A 456 -0.44 -21.41 21.55
CA ILE A 456 -0.66 -20.72 22.82
C ILE A 456 0.21 -19.46 22.83
N SER A 457 -0.29 -18.39 23.42
CA SER A 457 0.51 -17.18 23.65
C SER A 457 0.12 -16.49 24.94
N HIS A 458 1.09 -15.93 25.61
CA HIS A 458 0.95 -15.12 26.80
C HIS A 458 1.61 -13.77 26.55
N GLN A 459 0.87 -12.69 26.79
CA GLN A 459 1.38 -11.32 26.75
C GLN A 459 1.15 -10.65 28.11
N ASN A 460 2.18 -10.01 28.61
CA ASN A 460 2.14 -9.24 29.85
C ASN A 460 2.72 -7.85 29.58
N THR A 461 1.89 -6.83 29.73
CA THR A 461 2.28 -5.43 29.56
C THR A 461 2.07 -4.70 30.87
N ARG A 462 3.10 -4.02 31.34
CA ARG A 462 3.06 -3.20 32.56
C ARG A 462 3.37 -1.76 32.19
N GLY A 463 2.50 -0.84 32.55
CA GLY A 463 2.70 0.59 32.30
C GLY A 463 1.74 1.45 33.08
N SER A 464 2.16 2.65 33.43
CA SER A 464 1.35 3.68 34.12
C SER A 464 0.61 3.18 35.37
N GLY A 465 1.24 2.28 36.13
CA GLY A 465 0.62 1.69 37.33
C GLY A 465 -0.42 0.59 37.07
N THR A 466 -0.63 0.20 35.80
CA THR A 466 -1.60 -0.82 35.40
C THR A 466 -0.87 -1.98 34.71
N ARG A 467 -1.38 -3.18 34.94
CA ARG A 467 -0.92 -4.38 34.26
C ARG A 467 -2.01 -4.91 33.35
N TYR A 468 -1.66 -5.16 32.10
CA TYR A 468 -2.49 -5.84 31.12
C TYR A 468 -1.90 -7.22 30.82
N THR A 469 -2.74 -8.24 30.89
CA THR A 469 -2.37 -9.62 30.54
C THR A 469 -3.33 -10.13 29.48
N SER A 470 -2.81 -10.81 28.47
CA SER A 470 -3.60 -11.48 27.43
C SER A 470 -3.05 -12.88 27.20
N ASP A 471 -3.94 -13.87 27.37
CA ASP A 471 -3.66 -15.28 27.13
C ASP A 471 -4.54 -15.75 25.98
N VAL A 472 -3.92 -16.31 24.94
CA VAL A 472 -4.63 -16.82 23.78
C VAL A 472 -4.24 -18.28 23.56
N ALA A 473 -5.23 -19.12 23.34
CA ALA A 473 -5.05 -20.50 22.92
C ALA A 473 -5.93 -20.76 21.70
N SER A 474 -5.41 -21.50 20.72
CA SER A 474 -6.19 -21.93 19.56
C SER A 474 -5.76 -23.30 19.05
N ILE A 475 -6.74 -24.03 18.49
CA ILE A 475 -6.54 -25.25 17.76
C ILE A 475 -7.22 -25.09 16.40
N THR A 476 -6.44 -25.30 15.36
CA THR A 476 -6.92 -25.28 13.97
C THR A 476 -6.71 -26.65 13.36
N THR A 477 -7.70 -27.16 12.68
CA THR A 477 -7.55 -28.33 11.81
C THR A 477 -7.91 -27.94 10.39
N SER A 478 -7.14 -28.43 9.42
CA SER A 478 -7.44 -28.26 8.01
C SER A 478 -7.24 -29.57 7.26
N ARG A 479 -8.12 -29.86 6.31
CA ARG A 479 -8.06 -31.08 5.51
C ARG A 479 -8.52 -30.84 4.10
N SER A 480 -7.78 -31.46 3.16
CA SER A 480 -8.17 -31.52 1.75
C SER A 480 -8.92 -32.82 1.48
N PHE A 481 -10.06 -32.72 0.83
CA PHE A 481 -10.93 -33.82 0.51
C PHE A 481 -11.06 -34.00 -1.00
N LEU A 482 -11.58 -35.16 -1.42
CA LEU A 482 -11.80 -35.60 -2.79
C LEU A 482 -10.50 -35.92 -3.53
N LYS A 483 -10.63 -36.76 -4.59
CA LYS A 483 -9.46 -37.27 -5.34
C LYS A 483 -8.57 -36.18 -5.94
N GLU A 484 -9.14 -35.02 -6.29
CA GLU A 484 -8.42 -33.89 -6.87
C GLU A 484 -8.01 -32.84 -5.83
N LYS A 485 -8.22 -33.10 -4.53
CA LYS A 485 -7.96 -32.12 -3.42
C LYS A 485 -8.67 -30.79 -3.63
N ASN A 486 -9.83 -30.85 -4.25
CA ASN A 486 -10.58 -29.66 -4.66
C ASN A 486 -11.61 -29.17 -3.63
N LEU A 487 -11.77 -29.87 -2.52
CA LEU A 487 -12.54 -29.43 -1.35
C LEU A 487 -11.59 -29.29 -0.16
N ASN A 488 -11.40 -28.07 0.34
CA ASN A 488 -10.62 -27.79 1.53
C ASN A 488 -11.55 -27.30 2.64
N LEU A 489 -11.47 -27.94 3.79
CA LEU A 489 -12.20 -27.54 4.99
C LEU A 489 -11.19 -27.18 6.08
N SER A 490 -11.49 -26.13 6.84
CA SER A 490 -10.77 -25.80 8.05
C SER A 490 -11.71 -25.37 9.16
N ALA A 491 -11.34 -25.68 10.38
CA ALA A 491 -12.05 -25.25 11.57
C ALA A 491 -11.03 -24.81 12.63
N THR A 492 -11.34 -23.72 13.31
CA THR A 492 -10.52 -23.17 14.39
C THR A 492 -11.40 -22.93 15.61
N VAL A 493 -10.93 -23.37 16.75
CA VAL A 493 -11.47 -22.97 18.05
C VAL A 493 -10.40 -22.11 18.73
N SER A 494 -10.81 -20.97 19.24
CA SER A 494 -9.92 -20.04 19.93
C SER A 494 -10.51 -19.57 21.23
N MET A 495 -9.66 -19.30 22.19
CA MET A 495 -10.00 -18.73 23.47
C MET A 495 -9.01 -17.60 23.77
N CYS A 496 -9.51 -16.46 24.17
CA CYS A 496 -8.70 -15.33 24.58
C CYS A 496 -9.18 -14.81 25.93
N TYR A 497 -8.28 -14.83 26.92
CA TYR A 497 -8.50 -14.24 28.22
C TYR A 497 -7.70 -12.96 28.35
N ASN A 498 -8.38 -11.87 28.67
CA ASN A 498 -7.74 -10.58 28.90
C ASN A 498 -8.03 -10.11 30.32
N GLU A 499 -7.01 -9.57 30.96
CA GLU A 499 -7.09 -8.99 32.28
C GLU A 499 -6.41 -7.61 32.28
N VAL A 500 -7.17 -6.59 32.68
CA VAL A 500 -6.63 -5.30 33.08
C VAL A 500 -6.71 -5.23 34.60
N GLU A 501 -5.53 -5.21 35.23
CA GLU A 501 -5.42 -5.28 36.69
C GLU A 501 -6.33 -4.28 37.38
N ARG A 502 -7.18 -4.75 38.31
CA ARG A 502 -8.15 -3.98 39.10
C ARG A 502 -9.29 -3.31 38.32
N LEU A 503 -9.37 -3.51 36.99
CA LEU A 503 -10.38 -2.86 36.16
C LEU A 503 -11.34 -3.87 35.54
N SER A 504 -10.86 -4.79 34.75
CA SER A 504 -11.73 -5.72 34.02
C SER A 504 -11.04 -7.05 33.74
N LYS A 505 -11.85 -8.09 33.60
CA LYS A 505 -11.44 -9.42 33.14
C LYS A 505 -12.43 -9.87 32.10
N SER A 506 -11.97 -10.19 30.92
CA SER A 506 -12.82 -10.64 29.84
C SER A 506 -12.34 -11.97 29.27
N LEU A 507 -13.30 -12.78 28.87
CA LEU A 507 -13.09 -14.04 28.16
C LEU A 507 -13.83 -13.96 26.83
N SER A 508 -13.10 -14.27 25.74
CA SER A 508 -13.74 -14.49 24.45
C SER A 508 -13.47 -15.92 23.98
N VAL A 509 -14.49 -16.52 23.40
CA VAL A 509 -14.40 -17.83 22.76
C VAL A 509 -14.86 -17.65 21.32
N GLY A 510 -14.01 -18.07 20.39
CA GLY A 510 -14.24 -18.00 18.96
C GLY A 510 -14.31 -19.38 18.32
N PHE A 511 -15.18 -19.49 17.35
CA PHE A 511 -15.25 -20.61 16.43
C PHE A 511 -15.27 -20.08 15.01
N ASP A 512 -14.29 -20.50 14.21
CA ASP A 512 -14.21 -20.16 12.79
C ASP A 512 -14.22 -21.43 11.96
N MET A 513 -14.94 -21.41 10.86
CA MET A 513 -14.98 -22.46 9.86
C MET A 513 -14.81 -21.85 8.47
N ALA A 514 -13.98 -22.48 7.65
CA ALA A 514 -13.86 -22.13 6.26
C ALA A 514 -13.96 -23.38 5.38
N ALA A 515 -14.66 -23.23 4.26
CA ALA A 515 -14.79 -24.24 3.23
C ALA A 515 -14.49 -23.62 1.88
N SER A 516 -13.65 -24.26 1.08
CA SER A 516 -13.43 -23.87 -0.32
C SER A 516 -13.55 -25.08 -1.23
N TYR A 517 -14.33 -24.93 -2.30
CA TYR A 517 -14.57 -25.98 -3.28
C TYR A 517 -14.30 -25.48 -4.69
N SER A 518 -13.40 -26.17 -5.40
CA SER A 518 -13.08 -25.90 -6.79
C SER A 518 -13.71 -26.96 -7.70
N LEU A 519 -14.77 -26.56 -8.42
CA LEU A 519 -15.46 -27.43 -9.35
C LEU A 519 -14.91 -27.23 -10.76
N LYS A 520 -14.44 -28.32 -11.39
CA LYS A 520 -13.85 -28.32 -12.75
C LYS A 520 -12.73 -27.30 -12.95
N LYS A 521 -12.07 -26.85 -11.87
CA LYS A 521 -11.02 -25.81 -11.86
C LYS A 521 -11.47 -24.44 -12.39
N VAL A 522 -12.74 -24.24 -12.66
CA VAL A 522 -13.31 -22.99 -13.19
C VAL A 522 -14.30 -22.31 -12.25
N HIS A 523 -14.97 -23.07 -11.38
CA HIS A 523 -15.84 -22.54 -10.34
C HIS A 523 -15.16 -22.67 -8.99
N LEU A 524 -15.00 -21.57 -8.29
CA LEU A 524 -14.51 -21.53 -6.93
C LEU A 524 -15.62 -21.02 -6.01
N PHE A 525 -16.02 -21.84 -5.08
CA PHE A 525 -16.94 -21.52 -3.98
C PHE A 525 -16.12 -21.41 -2.70
N SER A 526 -16.32 -20.36 -1.93
CA SER A 526 -15.71 -20.22 -0.61
C SER A 526 -16.78 -19.75 0.37
N PHE A 527 -16.83 -20.41 1.49
CA PHE A 527 -17.72 -20.09 2.60
C PHE A 527 -16.86 -19.93 3.85
N THR A 528 -17.12 -18.88 4.63
CA THR A 528 -16.54 -18.70 5.96
C THR A 528 -17.64 -18.36 6.94
N ALA A 529 -17.58 -18.95 8.12
CA ALA A 529 -18.45 -18.65 9.24
C ALA A 529 -17.61 -18.45 10.50
N GLY A 530 -17.80 -17.35 11.18
CA GLY A 530 -17.17 -17.02 12.46
C GLY A 530 -18.22 -16.67 13.49
N MET A 531 -18.05 -17.17 14.70
CA MET A 531 -18.85 -16.80 15.86
C MET A 531 -17.90 -16.51 17.02
N TYR A 532 -18.05 -15.35 17.60
CA TYR A 532 -17.26 -14.90 18.75
C TYR A 532 -18.19 -14.48 19.86
N LYS A 533 -18.01 -15.08 21.03
CA LYS A 533 -18.73 -14.70 22.25
C LYS A 533 -17.76 -14.01 23.20
N TYR A 534 -18.08 -12.81 23.59
CA TYR A 534 -17.35 -12.00 24.56
C TYR A 534 -18.14 -11.93 25.87
N GLY A 535 -17.43 -12.01 26.97
CA GLY A 535 -18.07 -11.85 28.29
C GLY A 535 -17.10 -11.34 29.34
N ASP A 536 -17.59 -10.50 30.24
CA ASP A 536 -16.88 -10.15 31.45
C ASP A 536 -16.88 -11.32 32.43
N VAL A 537 -15.70 -11.70 32.94
CA VAL A 537 -15.56 -12.83 33.89
C VAL A 537 -16.05 -12.44 35.29
N ASN A 538 -15.89 -11.16 35.66
CA ASN A 538 -16.39 -10.60 36.93
C ASN A 538 -17.21 -9.34 36.64
N PRO A 539 -18.49 -9.48 36.29
CA PRO A 539 -19.34 -8.33 36.00
C PRO A 539 -19.44 -7.42 37.21
N SER A 540 -19.07 -6.16 37.03
CA SER A 540 -19.23 -5.13 38.02
C SER A 540 -20.67 -4.65 37.97
N LYS A 541 -21.40 -4.61 39.10
CA LYS A 541 -22.78 -4.11 39.16
C LYS A 541 -22.93 -2.64 38.77
N THR A 542 -21.88 -1.95 38.43
CA THR A 542 -21.84 -0.51 38.13
C THR A 542 -21.47 -0.15 36.70
N HIS A 543 -21.12 -1.13 35.83
CA HIS A 543 -20.88 -0.92 34.41
C HIS A 543 -21.77 -1.85 33.59
N ASP A 544 -22.24 -1.37 32.43
CA ASP A 544 -22.91 -2.20 31.43
C ASP A 544 -21.95 -3.32 31.01
N ASP A 545 -22.25 -4.54 31.46
CA ASP A 545 -21.46 -5.72 31.19
C ASP A 545 -21.42 -5.96 29.68
N LEU A 546 -20.24 -5.90 29.10
CA LEU A 546 -20.02 -6.19 27.68
C LEU A 546 -20.14 -7.70 27.42
N ASN A 547 -21.37 -8.18 27.36
CA ASN A 547 -21.68 -9.51 26.83
C ASN A 547 -22.18 -9.38 25.41
N ALA A 548 -21.37 -9.81 24.45
CA ALA A 548 -21.72 -9.74 23.04
C ALA A 548 -21.45 -11.05 22.33
N THR A 549 -22.27 -11.33 21.34
CA THR A 549 -22.03 -12.40 20.38
C THR A 549 -22.00 -11.81 18.99
N ASP A 550 -20.87 -11.97 18.31
CA ASP A 550 -20.67 -11.53 16.93
C ASP A 550 -20.73 -12.75 16.02
N ILE A 551 -21.48 -12.63 14.95
CA ILE A 551 -21.61 -13.66 13.92
C ILE A 551 -21.22 -13.03 12.57
N THR A 552 -20.27 -13.65 11.89
CA THR A 552 -19.87 -13.26 10.54
C THR A 552 -20.05 -14.45 9.61
N LEU A 553 -20.80 -14.27 8.53
CA LEU A 553 -20.94 -15.25 7.47
C LEU A 553 -20.49 -14.62 6.17
N SER A 554 -19.61 -15.28 5.44
CA SER A 554 -19.21 -14.84 4.11
C SER A 554 -19.36 -15.96 3.09
N PHE A 555 -19.95 -15.62 1.97
CA PHE A 555 -20.01 -16.48 0.80
C PHE A 555 -19.35 -15.78 -0.38
N ASN A 556 -18.39 -16.44 -1.02
CA ASN A 556 -17.71 -15.95 -2.20
C ASN A 556 -17.82 -17.00 -3.31
N TYR A 557 -18.26 -16.55 -4.47
CA TYR A 557 -18.28 -17.36 -5.69
C TYR A 557 -17.51 -16.69 -6.78
N ASN A 558 -16.64 -17.43 -7.45
CA ASN A 558 -15.89 -16.98 -8.62
C ASN A 558 -15.99 -18.02 -9.73
N TYR A 559 -16.38 -17.59 -10.91
CA TYR A 559 -16.40 -18.40 -12.12
C TYR A 559 -15.40 -17.83 -13.14
N THR A 560 -14.45 -18.65 -13.54
CA THR A 560 -13.46 -18.32 -14.59
C THR A 560 -13.86 -19.06 -15.86
N PHE A 561 -13.90 -18.33 -16.97
CA PHE A 561 -14.39 -18.87 -18.24
C PHE A 561 -13.52 -18.45 -19.42
N THR A 562 -13.53 -19.29 -20.44
CA THR A 562 -13.12 -18.94 -21.80
C THR A 562 -14.38 -18.91 -22.66
N LEU A 563 -14.82 -17.68 -22.98
CA LEU A 563 -16.05 -17.50 -23.77
C LEU A 563 -15.86 -17.89 -25.23
N LEU A 564 -14.70 -17.57 -25.77
CA LEU A 564 -14.35 -17.85 -27.15
C LEU A 564 -12.84 -18.02 -27.28
N GLU A 565 -12.43 -19.09 -27.93
CA GLU A 565 -11.03 -19.34 -28.29
C GLU A 565 -10.96 -19.84 -29.74
N ILE A 566 -10.58 -18.94 -30.64
CA ILE A 566 -10.31 -19.29 -32.03
C ILE A 566 -8.81 -19.51 -32.14
N LYS A 567 -8.37 -20.79 -32.05
CA LYS A 567 -6.98 -21.18 -32.28
C LYS A 567 -6.67 -21.22 -33.77
N LYS A 568 -5.51 -20.77 -34.13
CA LYS A 568 -5.00 -21.01 -35.48
C LYS A 568 -4.72 -22.52 -35.59
N ASN A 569 -5.45 -23.17 -36.50
CA ASN A 569 -5.30 -24.62 -36.73
C ASN A 569 -3.87 -24.96 -37.17
N ALA A 570 -2.95 -25.16 -36.25
CA ALA A 570 -1.69 -25.84 -36.51
C ALA A 570 -1.93 -27.26 -37.07
N GLU A 571 -2.98 -27.95 -36.60
CA GLU A 571 -3.40 -29.24 -37.11
C GLU A 571 -3.86 -29.27 -38.59
N ARG A 572 -4.44 -28.16 -39.11
CA ARG A 572 -4.77 -28.08 -40.54
C ARG A 572 -3.55 -27.87 -41.42
N ALA A 573 -2.52 -27.21 -40.88
CA ALA A 573 -1.24 -27.04 -41.60
C ALA A 573 -0.45 -28.36 -41.64
N GLU A 574 -0.43 -29.14 -40.57
CA GLU A 574 0.19 -30.48 -40.54
C GLU A 574 -0.55 -31.50 -41.40
N LYS A 575 -1.88 -31.50 -41.42
CA LYS A 575 -2.64 -32.37 -42.32
C LYS A 575 -2.50 -32.01 -43.81
N ARG A 576 -2.29 -30.72 -44.14
CA ARG A 576 -2.00 -30.30 -45.53
C ARG A 576 -0.56 -30.51 -45.93
N ALA A 577 0.35 -30.65 -45.00
CA ALA A 577 1.77 -30.99 -45.28
C ALA A 577 2.00 -32.51 -45.38
N LYS A 578 1.01 -33.33 -44.95
CA LYS A 578 1.06 -34.80 -45.04
C LYS A 578 0.22 -35.39 -46.19
N ASN A 579 -0.50 -34.57 -46.94
CA ASN A 579 -1.15 -34.84 -48.20
C ASN A 579 -0.48 -34.06 -49.34
#